data_454fe41f7ba00ef202a67a5c1b1028df
#
_entry.id   454fe41f7ba00ef202a67a5c1b1028df
#
_cell.length_a   1.000
_cell.length_b   1.000
_cell.length_c   1.000
_cell.angle_alpha   90.00
_cell.angle_beta   90.00
_cell.angle_gamma   90.00
#
_symmetry.space_group_name_H-M   'P 1'
#
loop_
_entity.id
_entity.type
_entity.pdbx_description
1 polymer ?
#
loop_
_entity_poly.entity_id
_entity_poly.type
_entity_poly.pdbx_seq_one_letter_code
_entity_poly.pdbx_strand_id
1 'polypeptide(L)' 'MKRHEELEKLREMSDDDLREEAQRIKESLFRLNFKLALGEMDAVKRLRQEKRTLARLQTLITEREIEQAAAGK' A
#
# COMPACT_ATOMS: atom_id res chain seq x y z
N MET A 1 -9.05 11.63 3.07
CA MET A 1 -7.73 11.81 3.69
C MET A 1 -6.79 12.48 2.71
N LYS A 2 -6.05 13.47 3.17
CA LYS A 2 -5.10 14.17 2.32
C LYS A 2 -3.86 13.30 2.12
N ARG A 3 -3.29 13.38 0.93
CA ARG A 3 -2.11 12.61 0.55
C ARG A 3 -0.95 12.77 1.54
N HIS A 4 -0.74 14.00 2.01
CA HIS A 4 0.31 14.34 2.94
C HIS A 4 0.16 13.61 4.29
N GLU A 5 -1.05 13.59 4.82
CA GLU A 5 -1.35 12.93 6.09
C GLU A 5 -1.15 11.42 6.00
N GLU A 6 -1.52 10.84 4.88
CA GLU A 6 -1.33 9.41 4.65
C GLU A 6 0.15 9.05 4.62
N LEU A 7 0.96 9.83 3.94
CA LEU A 7 2.40 9.60 3.88
C LEU A 7 3.06 9.71 5.25
N GLU A 8 2.66 10.67 6.05
CA GLU A 8 3.20 10.82 7.41
C GLU A 8 2.87 9.61 8.27
N LYS A 9 1.62 9.13 8.20
CA LYS A 9 1.22 7.94 8.93
C LYS A 9 2.04 6.73 8.53
N LEU A 10 2.24 6.54 7.25
CA LEU A 10 3.00 5.40 6.74
C LEU A 10 4.45 5.46 7.16
N ARG A 11 5.04 6.66 7.21
CA ARG A 11 6.43 6.83 7.63
C ARG A 11 6.66 6.52 9.11
N GLU A 12 5.63 6.65 9.93
CA GLU A 12 5.71 6.33 11.35
C GLU A 12 5.61 4.83 11.63
N MET A 13 5.17 4.04 10.66
CA MET A 13 4.99 2.61 10.83
C MET A 13 6.34 1.87 10.80
N SER A 14 6.43 0.77 11.56
CA SER A 14 7.58 -0.11 11.51
C SER A 14 7.64 -0.86 10.18
N ASP A 15 8.79 -1.45 9.87
CA ASP A 15 8.95 -2.24 8.64
C ASP A 15 7.98 -3.41 8.59
N ASP A 16 7.80 -4.09 9.71
CA ASP A 16 6.87 -5.22 9.79
C ASP A 16 5.43 -4.76 9.56
N ASP A 17 5.05 -3.63 10.16
CA ASP A 17 3.71 -3.07 9.99
C ASP A 17 3.47 -2.66 8.54
N LEU A 18 4.47 -2.08 7.89
CA LEU A 18 4.33 -1.71 6.49
C LEU A 18 4.11 -2.93 5.60
N ARG A 19 4.83 -4.01 5.86
CA ARG A 19 4.68 -5.25 5.10
C ARG A 19 3.33 -5.89 5.33
N GLU A 20 2.85 -5.90 6.57
CA GLU A 20 1.52 -6.41 6.89
C GLU A 20 0.43 -5.60 6.20
N GLU A 21 0.56 -4.28 6.22
CA GLU A 21 -0.40 -3.41 5.55
C GLU A 21 -0.39 -3.62 4.05
N ALA A 22 0.79 -3.77 3.45
CA ALA A 22 0.91 -4.06 2.02
C ALA A 22 0.23 -5.39 1.68
N GLN A 23 0.40 -6.41 2.50
CA GLN A 23 -0.23 -7.70 2.29
C GLN A 23 -1.74 -7.60 2.40
N ARG A 24 -2.23 -6.86 3.39
CA ARG A 24 -3.67 -6.63 3.56
C ARG A 24 -4.27 -5.94 2.35
N ILE A 25 -3.59 -4.95 1.82
CA ILE A 25 -4.07 -4.22 0.65
C ILE A 25 -4.05 -5.12 -0.59
N LYS A 26 -3.04 -5.96 -0.75
CA LYS A 26 -3.00 -6.92 -1.86
C LYS A 26 -4.20 -7.87 -1.82
N GLU A 27 -4.54 -8.35 -0.65
CA GLU A 27 -5.72 -9.20 -0.48
C GLU A 27 -7.01 -8.45 -0.80
N SER A 28 -7.10 -7.20 -0.35
CA SER A 28 -8.24 -6.35 -0.62
C SER A 28 -8.38 -6.08 -2.12
N LEU A 29 -7.27 -5.81 -2.81
CA LEU A 29 -7.27 -5.61 -4.26
C LEU A 29 -7.76 -6.86 -4.99
N PHE A 30 -7.36 -8.02 -4.54
CA PHE A 30 -7.83 -9.28 -5.13
C PHE A 30 -9.35 -9.40 -5.03
N ARG A 31 -9.91 -9.10 -3.85
CA ARG A 31 -11.35 -9.12 -3.65
C ARG A 31 -12.08 -8.09 -4.51
N LEU A 32 -11.52 -6.89 -4.60
CA LEU A 32 -12.11 -5.81 -5.40
C LEU A 32 -12.09 -6.14 -6.89
N ASN A 33 -11.02 -6.75 -7.37
CA ASN A 33 -10.95 -7.22 -8.75
C ASN A 33 -12.01 -8.28 -9.03
N PHE A 34 -12.23 -9.17 -8.08
CA PHE A 34 -13.27 -10.20 -8.19
C PHE A 34 -14.65 -9.58 -8.25
N LYS A 35 -14.94 -8.60 -7.39
CA LYS A 35 -16.20 -7.88 -7.39
C LYS A 35 -16.43 -7.15 -8.71
N LEU A 36 -15.39 -6.54 -9.24
CA LEU A 36 -15.46 -5.85 -10.51
C LEU A 36 -15.80 -6.82 -11.65
N ALA A 37 -15.21 -8.00 -11.62
CA ALA A 37 -15.49 -9.05 -12.58
C ALA A 37 -16.95 -9.50 -12.53
N LEU A 38 -17.59 -9.38 -11.36
CA LEU A 38 -19.00 -9.68 -11.17
C LEU A 38 -19.93 -8.52 -11.57
N GLY A 39 -19.37 -7.41 -12.02
CA GLY A 39 -20.13 -6.25 -12.46
C GLY A 39 -20.41 -5.20 -11.40
N GLU A 40 -19.79 -5.29 -10.24
CA GLU A 40 -19.95 -4.29 -9.18
C GLU A 40 -19.07 -3.07 -9.46
N MET A 41 -19.64 -2.07 -10.08
CA MET A 41 -18.91 -0.88 -10.54
C MET A 41 -18.41 -0.01 -9.38
N ASP A 42 -19.04 -0.09 -8.22
CA ASP A 42 -18.61 0.68 -7.05
C ASP A 42 -17.20 0.33 -6.60
N ALA A 43 -16.72 -0.85 -6.95
CA ALA A 43 -15.39 -1.31 -6.61
C ALA A 43 -14.28 -0.52 -7.31
N VAL A 44 -14.59 0.18 -8.41
CA VAL A 44 -13.58 0.90 -9.21
C VAL A 44 -12.86 1.96 -8.39
N LYS A 45 -13.60 2.77 -7.65
CA LYS A 45 -13.00 3.85 -6.85
C LYS A 45 -12.10 3.32 -5.75
N ARG A 46 -12.56 2.29 -5.05
CA ARG A 46 -11.77 1.66 -3.99
C ARG A 46 -10.53 1.01 -4.55
N LEU A 47 -10.67 0.35 -5.70
CA LEU A 47 -9.55 -0.30 -6.36
C LEU A 47 -8.43 0.70 -6.68
N ARG A 48 -8.79 1.86 -7.25
CA ARG A 48 -7.83 2.90 -7.58
C ARG A 48 -7.14 3.46 -6.33
N GLN A 49 -7.93 3.71 -5.29
CA GLN A 49 -7.43 4.25 -4.04
C GLN A 49 -6.46 3.29 -3.37
N GLU A 50 -6.82 2.02 -3.30
CA GLU A 50 -5.96 1.01 -2.68
C GLU A 50 -4.70 0.74 -3.49
N LYS A 51 -4.78 0.79 -4.81
CA LYS A 51 -3.58 0.70 -5.65
C LYS A 51 -2.60 1.82 -5.36
N ARG A 52 -3.09 3.03 -5.17
CA ARG A 52 -2.25 4.18 -4.84
C ARG A 52 -1.59 4.00 -3.48
N THR A 53 -2.36 3.57 -2.50
CA THR A 53 -1.84 3.33 -1.16
C THR A 53 -0.79 2.23 -1.18
N LEU A 54 -1.04 1.15 -1.90
CA LEU A 54 -0.07 0.05 -2.04
C LEU A 54 1.21 0.54 -2.70
N ALA A 55 1.12 1.37 -3.74
CA ALA A 55 2.29 1.92 -4.42
C ALA A 55 3.14 2.75 -3.44
N ARG A 56 2.51 3.54 -2.59
CA ARG A 56 3.21 4.32 -1.57
C ARG A 56 3.89 3.43 -0.54
N LEU A 57 3.20 2.39 -0.09
CA LEU A 57 3.77 1.43 0.85
C LEU A 57 4.98 0.73 0.27
N GLN A 58 4.88 0.27 -0.96
CA GLN A 58 5.98 -0.42 -1.63
C GLN A 58 7.18 0.50 -1.82
N THR A 59 6.92 1.77 -2.14
CA THR A 59 7.99 2.77 -2.28
C THR A 59 8.72 2.96 -0.94
N LEU A 60 7.97 3.10 0.16
CA LEU A 60 8.57 3.26 1.47
C LEU A 60 9.36 2.03 1.90
N ILE A 61 8.82 0.84 1.64
CA ILE A 61 9.51 -0.40 1.96
C ILE A 61 10.84 -0.48 1.18
N THR A 62 10.80 -0.16 -0.10
CA THR A 62 11.98 -0.18 -0.95
C THR A 62 13.01 0.85 -0.48
N GLU A 63 12.58 2.06 -0.15
CA GLU A 63 13.47 3.09 0.36
C GLU A 63 14.17 2.66 1.64
N ARG A 64 13.45 2.03 2.56
CA ARG A 64 14.02 1.54 3.81
C ARG A 64 15.01 0.41 3.57
N GLU A 65 14.72 -0.48 2.63
CA GLU A 65 15.65 -1.55 2.27
C GLU A 65 16.94 -0.99 1.68
N ILE A 66 16.84 0.04 0.84
CA ILE A 66 18.01 0.71 0.28
C ILE A 66 18.82 1.38 1.37
N GLU A 67 18.17 2.08 2.29
CA GLU A 67 18.84 2.74 3.41
C GLU A 67 19.57 1.73 4.30
N GLN A 68 18.95 0.61 4.59
CA GLN A 68 19.55 -0.45 5.40
C GLN A 68 20.75 -1.07 4.70
N ALA A 69 20.64 -1.30 3.40
CA ALA A 69 21.74 -1.83 2.61
C ALA A 69 22.92 -0.85 2.57
N ALA A 70 22.62 0.45 2.42
CA ALA A 70 23.65 1.48 2.43
C ALA A 70 24.31 1.61 3.81
N ALA A 71 23.52 1.51 4.87
CA ALA A 71 24.04 1.59 6.25
C ALA A 71 24.87 0.36 6.62
N GLY A 72 24.59 -0.78 6.01
CA GLY A 72 25.30 -2.02 6.28
C GLY A 72 26.66 -2.12 5.63
N LYS A 73 27.02 -1.15 4.82
CA LYS A 73 28.34 -1.08 4.21
C LYS A 73 29.24 -0.19 5.08
#